data_a79030adc4042ebfe79944bedced1857
#
_entry.id   a79030adc4042ebfe79944bedced1857
#
_cell.length_a   1.000
_cell.length_b   1.000
_cell.length_c   1.000
_cell.angle_alpha   90.00
_cell.angle_beta   90.00
_cell.angle_gamma   90.00
#
_symmetry.space_group_name_H-M   'P 1'
#
loop_
_entity.id
_entity.type
_entity.pdbx_description
1 polymer ?
#
loop_
_entity_poly.entity_id
_entity_poly.type
_entity_poly.pdbx_seq_one_letter_code
_entity_poly.pdbx_strand_id
1 'polypeptide(L)' 'METEFKHIIRDDQGRAWIEGTNLKVLELVLSCQAYGWGVEEYHLQHPGVSLAQVYAAMAYY' A
#
# COMPACT_ATOMS: atom_id res chain seq x y z
N MET A 1 -11.33 9.65 3.07
CA MET A 1 -11.66 9.33 4.47
C MET A 1 -10.55 8.53 5.10
N GLU A 2 -10.10 8.97 6.25
CA GLU A 2 -9.05 8.26 6.96
C GLU A 2 -9.59 6.97 7.56
N THR A 3 -8.73 5.96 7.60
CA THR A 3 -9.03 4.71 8.28
C THR A 3 -8.30 4.71 9.62
N GLU A 4 -8.52 3.69 10.44
CA GLU A 4 -7.75 3.52 11.67
C GLU A 4 -6.34 3.01 11.39
N PHE A 5 -6.02 2.66 10.14
CA PHE A 5 -4.67 2.29 9.73
C PHE A 5 -3.94 3.53 9.25
N LYS A 6 -2.80 3.82 9.86
CA LYS A 6 -1.94 4.91 9.46
C LYS A 6 -1.52 4.72 8.01
N HIS A 7 -1.42 5.80 7.24
CA HIS A 7 -1.01 5.81 5.84
C HIS A 7 -2.04 5.23 4.86
N ILE A 8 -3.21 4.81 5.33
CA ILE A 8 -4.25 4.25 4.45
C ILE A 8 -5.47 5.17 4.51
N ILE A 9 -5.96 5.57 3.34
CA ILE A 9 -7.20 6.35 3.24
C ILE A 9 -8.16 5.61 2.32
N ARG A 10 -9.44 5.88 2.49
CA ARG A 10 -10.49 5.30 1.64
C ARG A 10 -11.22 6.42 0.93
N ASP A 11 -11.60 6.18 -0.33
CA ASP A 11 -12.38 7.15 -1.10
C ASP A 11 -13.88 6.87 -0.92
N ASP A 12 -14.72 7.67 -1.60
CA ASP A 12 -16.18 7.55 -1.49
C ASP A 12 -16.70 6.22 -2.01
N GLN A 13 -15.92 5.53 -2.83
CA GLN A 13 -16.32 4.25 -3.40
C GLN A 13 -15.78 3.07 -2.61
N GLY A 14 -15.18 3.35 -1.46
CA GLY A 14 -14.68 2.30 -0.58
C GLY A 14 -13.32 1.74 -0.98
N ARG A 15 -12.65 2.34 -1.96
CA ARG A 15 -11.32 1.88 -2.38
C ARG A 15 -10.27 2.42 -1.42
N ALA A 16 -9.33 1.57 -1.04
CA ALA A 16 -8.25 1.95 -0.14
C ALA A 16 -7.01 2.37 -0.94
N TRP A 17 -6.41 3.47 -0.53
CA TRP A 17 -5.23 4.06 -1.19
C TRP A 17 -4.13 4.27 -0.17
N ILE A 18 -2.90 4.27 -0.65
CA ILE A 18 -1.76 4.67 0.16
C ILE A 18 -1.74 6.19 0.21
N GLU A 19 -1.83 6.76 1.40
CA GLU A 19 -1.85 8.21 1.60
C GLU A 19 -0.62 8.85 0.96
N GLY A 20 -0.84 9.94 0.24
CA GLY A 20 0.24 10.67 -0.41
C GLY A 20 0.71 10.09 -1.73
N THR A 21 0.03 9.06 -2.23
CA THR A 21 0.37 8.44 -3.51
C THR A 21 -0.89 8.24 -4.34
N ASN A 22 -0.71 7.82 -5.60
CA ASN A 22 -1.82 7.39 -6.45
C ASN A 22 -1.90 5.86 -6.51
N LEU A 23 -1.40 5.19 -5.48
CA LEU A 23 -1.31 3.75 -5.46
C LEU A 23 -2.40 3.17 -4.55
N LYS A 24 -3.19 2.26 -5.09
CA LYS A 24 -4.19 1.55 -4.29
C LYS A 24 -3.53 0.42 -3.52
N VAL A 25 -4.06 0.14 -2.33
CA VAL A 25 -3.57 -0.97 -1.50
C VAL A 25 -3.62 -2.29 -2.29
N LEU A 26 -4.71 -2.53 -3.01
CA LEU A 26 -4.86 -3.75 -3.79
C LEU A 26 -3.78 -3.90 -4.86
N GLU A 27 -3.42 -2.80 -5.52
CA GLU A 27 -2.37 -2.82 -6.53
C GLU A 27 -1.03 -3.23 -5.94
N LEU A 28 -0.71 -2.69 -4.77
CA LEU A 28 0.53 -3.01 -4.08
C LEU A 28 0.58 -4.49 -3.71
N VAL A 29 -0.50 -4.99 -3.10
CA VAL A 29 -0.55 -6.39 -2.64
C VAL A 29 -0.47 -7.35 -3.83
N LEU A 30 -1.21 -7.06 -4.91
CA LEU A 30 -1.18 -7.90 -6.09
C LEU A 30 0.20 -7.93 -6.75
N SER A 31 0.90 -6.80 -6.76
CA SER A 31 2.26 -6.77 -7.28
C SER A 31 3.19 -7.67 -6.48
N CYS A 32 3.09 -7.62 -5.16
CA CYS A 32 3.90 -8.47 -4.29
C CYS A 32 3.61 -9.94 -4.55
N GLN A 33 2.34 -10.31 -4.71
CA GLN A 33 1.96 -11.68 -4.98
C GLN A 33 2.44 -12.15 -6.36
N ALA A 34 2.30 -11.27 -7.36
CA ALA A 34 2.65 -11.62 -8.73
C ALA A 34 4.16 -11.85 -8.91
N TYR A 35 4.97 -11.05 -8.22
CA TYR A 35 6.43 -11.11 -8.37
C TYR A 35 7.12 -11.83 -7.22
N GLY A 36 6.37 -12.26 -6.23
CA GLY A 36 6.96 -12.91 -5.06
C GLY A 36 7.78 -11.97 -4.19
N TRP A 37 7.45 -10.69 -4.18
CA TRP A 37 8.18 -9.70 -3.40
C TRP A 37 7.71 -9.66 -1.96
N GLY A 38 8.66 -9.51 -1.03
CA GLY A 38 8.35 -9.13 0.33
C GLY A 38 8.27 -7.60 0.43
N VAL A 39 8.05 -7.11 1.65
CA VAL A 39 7.90 -5.68 1.92
C VAL A 39 9.15 -4.89 1.49
N GLU A 40 10.31 -5.38 1.87
CA GLU A 40 11.56 -4.69 1.58
C GLU A 40 11.84 -4.65 0.08
N GLU A 41 11.55 -5.74 -0.62
CA GLU A 41 11.76 -5.81 -2.06
C GLU A 41 10.84 -4.82 -2.79
N TYR A 42 9.58 -4.74 -2.35
CA TYR A 42 8.65 -3.78 -2.95
C TYR A 42 9.18 -2.35 -2.78
N HIS A 43 9.66 -2.02 -1.58
CA HIS A 43 10.22 -0.70 -1.33
C HIS A 43 11.43 -0.40 -2.22
N LEU A 44 12.29 -1.38 -2.45
CA LEU A 44 13.44 -1.21 -3.33
C LEU A 44 13.02 -0.94 -4.76
N GLN A 45 11.96 -1.58 -5.22
CA GLN A 45 11.45 -1.38 -6.59
C GLN A 45 10.68 -0.08 -6.73
N HIS A 46 10.11 0.41 -5.62
CA HIS A 46 9.30 1.63 -5.60
C HIS A 46 9.78 2.54 -4.47
N PRO A 47 10.94 3.20 -4.65
CA PRO A 47 11.54 3.98 -3.55
C PRO A 47 10.71 5.17 -3.10
N GLY A 48 9.73 5.59 -3.91
CA GLY A 48 8.79 6.65 -3.51
C GLY A 48 7.76 6.20 -2.48
N VAL A 49 7.65 4.89 -2.24
CA VAL A 49 6.75 4.34 -1.23
C VAL A 49 7.60 3.87 -0.06
N SER A 50 7.35 4.41 1.12
CA SER A 50 8.17 4.10 2.30
C SER A 50 7.86 2.70 2.82
N LEU A 51 8.79 2.14 3.60
CA LEU A 51 8.57 0.86 4.25
C LEU A 51 7.32 0.91 5.14
N ALA A 52 7.11 2.02 5.85
CA ALA A 52 5.93 2.17 6.70
C ALA A 52 4.64 2.09 5.89
N GLN A 53 4.63 2.68 4.71
CA GLN A 53 3.47 2.63 3.82
C GLN A 53 3.22 1.21 3.32
N VAL A 54 4.27 0.48 2.97
CA VAL A 54 4.13 -0.90 2.50
C VAL A 54 3.62 -1.80 3.62
N TYR A 55 4.18 -1.68 4.82
CA TYR A 55 3.70 -2.44 5.97
C TYR A 55 2.23 -2.12 6.28
N ALA A 56 1.84 -0.85 6.20
CA ALA A 56 0.46 -0.45 6.43
C ALA A 56 -0.48 -1.10 5.42
N ALA A 57 -0.09 -1.15 4.16
CA ALA A 57 -0.89 -1.77 3.11
C ALA A 57 -1.08 -3.27 3.37
N MET A 58 -0.01 -3.94 3.75
CA MET A 58 -0.08 -5.38 4.04
C MET A 58 -0.95 -5.68 5.25
N ALA A 59 -0.85 -4.84 6.28
CA ALA A 59 -1.67 -5.02 7.49
C ALA A 59 -3.13 -4.75 7.22
N TYR A 60 -3.43 -3.77 6.37
CA TYR A 60 -4.80 -3.41 6.03
C TYR A 60 -5.47 -4.51 5.20
N TYR A 61 -4.75 -5.05 4.27
CA TYR A 61 -5.30 -6.04 3.35
C TYR A 61 -5.66 -7.33 4.08
#